data_53fb015aed44edadc580aecc5339f442
#
_entry.id   53fb015aed44edadc580aecc5339f442
#
_cell.length_a   1.000
_cell.length_b   1.000
_cell.length_c   1.000
_cell.angle_alpha   90.00
_cell.angle_beta   90.00
_cell.angle_gamma   90.00
#
_symmetry.space_group_name_H-M   'P 1'
#
loop_
_entity.id
_entity.type
_entity.pdbx_description
1 polymer ?
#
loop_
_entity_poly.entity_id
_entity_poly.type
_entity_poly.pdbx_seq_one_letter_code
_entity_poly.pdbx_strand_id
1 'polypeptide(L)'
;MKDVLRLELPVLPLRNTVILPHTTTGVDVGRPKSKRAVEEALNADRYIFLVTQKDPDVDDPTPEDLFAVGTLAVVKQAMRLPDGTLQVMVEARNRARLVSYVAAPYLRAVGEVLPEPPLQDPSLARVLVGEVQEAFERYLQNHKTLRLDRYQQEAVKSTLDPAILADLVTHHATWSLEEKQDILETPEVEERLKKVLALLLRDLERFELDKKIAARVKEQMDQNQREYYLREQMKAIQKELGGGEDFLSEIEELRERIEKKGMPEGVKEKALKELKRLERMQPGSPEATVSRTYLDWLLDVPWTEADPEVLDISVTKRVL
;
A
#
# COMPACT_ATOMS: atom_id res chain seq x y z
N MET A 1 -5.54 -24.52 41.27
CA MET A 1 -5.57 -23.14 40.73
C MET A 1 -4.15 -22.62 40.94
N LYS A 2 -3.40 -22.35 39.86
CA LYS A 2 -2.11 -21.68 40.00
C LYS A 2 -2.41 -20.23 40.43
N ASP A 3 -1.80 -19.77 41.52
CA ASP A 3 -1.91 -18.38 41.93
C ASP A 3 -1.47 -17.47 40.77
N VAL A 4 -2.43 -16.70 40.25
CA VAL A 4 -2.13 -15.73 39.20
C VAL A 4 -1.33 -14.59 39.84
N LEU A 5 -0.12 -14.36 39.37
CA LEU A 5 0.74 -13.30 39.91
C LEU A 5 0.12 -11.94 39.59
N ARG A 6 -0.31 -11.23 40.63
CA ARG A 6 -0.83 -9.86 40.55
C ARG A 6 0.24 -8.88 40.96
N LEU A 7 0.46 -7.89 40.16
CA LEU A 7 1.45 -6.84 40.41
C LEU A 7 0.81 -5.47 40.23
N GLU A 8 1.12 -4.55 41.12
CA GLU A 8 0.73 -3.15 40.99
C GLU A 8 1.94 -2.34 40.51
N LEU A 9 1.90 -1.87 39.26
CA LEU A 9 3.05 -1.28 38.58
C LEU A 9 2.66 -0.02 37.81
N PRO A 10 3.66 0.85 37.52
CA PRO A 10 3.51 1.92 36.54
C PRO A 10 3.12 1.38 35.16
N VAL A 11 2.31 2.15 34.45
CA VAL A 11 1.89 1.84 33.07
C VAL A 11 2.50 2.86 32.11
N LEU A 12 3.13 2.37 31.06
CA LEU A 12 3.64 3.18 29.94
C LEU A 12 2.74 2.99 28.73
N PRO A 13 1.90 3.97 28.38
CA PRO A 13 1.12 3.96 27.14
C PRO A 13 2.01 4.10 25.92
N LEU A 14 1.88 3.17 24.97
CA LEU A 14 2.61 3.14 23.71
C LEU A 14 1.76 3.67 22.58
N ARG A 15 2.35 4.52 21.73
CA ARG A 15 1.75 4.99 20.47
C ARG A 15 2.24 4.13 19.30
N ASN A 16 1.34 3.71 18.44
CA ASN A 16 1.65 3.05 17.17
C ASN A 16 2.59 1.84 17.26
N THR A 17 2.72 1.23 18.43
CA THR A 17 3.57 0.06 18.60
C THR A 17 3.00 -0.91 19.63
N VAL A 18 3.16 -2.19 19.34
CA VAL A 18 2.88 -3.29 20.27
C VAL A 18 4.22 -3.96 20.58
N ILE A 19 4.54 -4.07 21.86
CA ILE A 19 5.76 -4.73 22.31
C ILE A 19 5.41 -6.14 22.76
N LEU A 20 5.99 -7.13 22.09
CA LEU A 20 5.76 -8.54 22.35
C LEU A 20 6.72 -9.06 23.43
N PRO A 21 6.34 -10.07 24.22
CA PRO A 21 7.27 -10.78 25.11
C PRO A 21 8.52 -11.28 24.38
N HIS A 22 9.54 -11.60 25.11
CA HIS A 22 10.82 -12.12 24.61
C HIS A 22 11.60 -11.15 23.69
N THR A 23 11.22 -9.86 23.67
CA THR A 23 11.89 -8.84 22.86
C THR A 23 12.57 -7.78 23.72
N THR A 24 13.65 -7.21 23.20
CA THR A 24 14.32 -6.05 23.81
C THR A 24 14.26 -4.90 22.79
N THR A 25 13.72 -3.77 23.22
CA THR A 25 13.51 -2.63 22.31
C THR A 25 13.67 -1.29 23.02
N GLY A 26 14.01 -0.27 22.25
CA GLY A 26 14.04 1.11 22.72
C GLY A 26 12.68 1.78 22.54
N VAL A 27 12.25 2.55 23.54
CA VAL A 27 11.02 3.34 23.52
C VAL A 27 11.35 4.79 23.84
N ASP A 28 10.88 5.71 23.01
CA ASP A 28 11.02 7.13 23.25
C ASP A 28 9.83 7.66 24.05
N VAL A 29 10.13 8.24 25.23
CA VAL A 29 9.13 8.68 26.20
C VAL A 29 9.18 10.19 26.33
N GLY A 30 8.22 10.88 25.71
CA GLY A 30 8.15 12.35 25.70
C GLY A 30 7.18 12.94 26.74
N ARG A 31 6.06 12.25 27.04
CA ARG A 31 4.97 12.77 27.87
C ARG A 31 5.37 12.86 29.35
N PRO A 32 5.00 13.96 30.06
CA PRO A 32 5.36 14.12 31.47
C PRO A 32 4.90 13.00 32.39
N LYS A 33 3.65 12.49 32.20
CA LYS A 33 3.13 11.37 32.99
C LYS A 33 3.89 10.08 32.73
N SER A 34 4.22 9.80 31.47
CA SER A 34 4.99 8.62 31.08
C SER A 34 6.43 8.66 31.60
N LYS A 35 7.07 9.84 31.61
CA LYS A 35 8.40 10.02 32.23
C LYS A 35 8.37 9.70 33.71
N ARG A 36 7.36 10.19 34.45
CA ARG A 36 7.18 9.86 35.86
C ARG A 36 6.97 8.37 36.09
N ALA A 37 6.18 7.70 35.25
CA ALA A 37 5.98 6.25 35.35
C ALA A 37 7.30 5.48 35.18
N VAL A 38 8.16 5.89 34.24
CA VAL A 38 9.48 5.29 34.04
C VAL A 38 10.42 5.59 35.21
N GLU A 39 10.47 6.83 35.70
CA GLU A 39 11.27 7.23 36.85
C GLU A 39 10.88 6.43 38.10
N GLU A 40 9.59 6.23 38.33
CA GLU A 40 9.09 5.40 39.42
C GLU A 40 9.51 3.93 39.28
N ALA A 41 9.37 3.37 38.05
CA ALA A 41 9.86 2.02 37.81
C ALA A 41 11.37 1.86 38.07
N LEU A 42 12.19 2.84 37.70
CA LEU A 42 13.63 2.83 37.93
C LEU A 42 14.00 2.91 39.42
N ASN A 43 13.19 3.62 40.20
CA ASN A 43 13.41 3.77 41.67
C ASN A 43 12.91 2.56 42.47
N ALA A 44 12.09 1.69 41.85
CA ALA A 44 11.56 0.45 42.42
C ALA A 44 12.25 -0.79 41.81
N ASP A 45 11.49 -1.82 41.52
CA ASP A 45 11.95 -3.11 40.99
C ASP A 45 12.24 -3.10 39.48
N ARG A 46 12.17 -1.94 38.83
CA ARG A 46 12.30 -1.73 37.37
C ARG A 46 11.22 -2.38 36.51
N TYR A 47 10.18 -2.92 37.11
CA TYR A 47 9.06 -3.47 36.35
C TYR A 47 8.08 -2.36 35.90
N ILE A 48 7.58 -2.51 34.71
CA ILE A 48 6.64 -1.58 34.08
C ILE A 48 5.68 -2.35 33.16
N PHE A 49 4.41 -1.94 33.09
CA PHE A 49 3.48 -2.45 32.11
C PHE A 49 3.56 -1.58 30.83
N LEU A 50 3.78 -2.23 29.69
CA LEU A 50 3.76 -1.62 28.36
C LEU A 50 2.41 -1.93 27.73
N VAL A 51 1.62 -0.91 27.44
CA VAL A 51 0.26 -1.08 26.94
C VAL A 51 0.01 -0.15 25.78
N THR A 52 -0.49 -0.68 24.68
CA THR A 52 -0.75 0.08 23.47
C THR A 52 -2.02 0.90 23.59
N GLN A 53 -2.03 2.13 23.06
CA GLN A 53 -3.21 2.94 22.91
C GLN A 53 -4.05 2.45 21.73
N LYS A 54 -5.37 2.49 21.87
CA LYS A 54 -6.32 2.19 20.79
C LYS A 54 -6.30 3.28 19.72
N ASP A 55 -6.24 4.54 20.16
CA ASP A 55 -6.13 5.70 19.30
C ASP A 55 -4.79 6.41 19.56
N PRO A 56 -3.88 6.45 18.59
CA PRO A 56 -2.57 7.09 18.75
C PRO A 56 -2.65 8.61 18.86
N ASP A 57 -3.74 9.25 18.44
CA ASP A 57 -3.88 10.70 18.43
C ASP A 57 -4.24 11.28 19.81
N VAL A 58 -4.65 10.42 20.75
CA VAL A 58 -4.94 10.84 22.13
C VAL A 58 -3.64 11.19 22.85
N ASP A 59 -3.48 12.46 23.23
CA ASP A 59 -2.26 12.95 23.91
C ASP A 59 -2.15 12.51 25.37
N ASP A 60 -3.24 12.51 26.12
CA ASP A 60 -3.32 12.11 27.51
C ASP A 60 -4.29 10.94 27.68
N PRO A 61 -3.86 9.70 27.37
CA PRO A 61 -4.73 8.55 27.36
C PRO A 61 -5.24 8.21 28.77
N THR A 62 -6.53 7.91 28.81
CA THR A 62 -7.21 7.35 29.98
C THR A 62 -7.18 5.82 29.92
N PRO A 63 -7.59 5.10 30.97
CA PRO A 63 -7.70 3.64 30.96
C PRO A 63 -8.54 3.06 29.82
N GLU A 64 -9.60 3.76 29.39
CA GLU A 64 -10.49 3.34 28.32
C GLU A 64 -9.82 3.40 26.93
N ASP A 65 -8.82 4.28 26.78
CA ASP A 65 -8.06 4.46 25.55
C ASP A 65 -6.99 3.40 25.35
N LEU A 66 -6.78 2.51 26.32
CA LEU A 66 -5.75 1.49 26.30
C LEU A 66 -6.35 0.10 26.01
N PHE A 67 -5.56 -0.77 25.39
CA PHE A 67 -5.89 -2.18 25.30
C PHE A 67 -5.84 -2.84 26.69
N ALA A 68 -6.64 -3.89 26.89
CA ALA A 68 -6.69 -4.59 28.18
C ALA A 68 -5.46 -5.49 28.42
N VAL A 69 -4.84 -5.97 27.35
CA VAL A 69 -3.65 -6.83 27.40
C VAL A 69 -2.45 -6.06 26.87
N GLY A 70 -1.41 -6.09 27.65
CA GLY A 70 -0.10 -5.54 27.33
C GLY A 70 1.02 -6.49 27.75
N THR A 71 2.19 -5.94 27.96
CA THR A 71 3.40 -6.71 28.26
C THR A 71 4.05 -6.21 29.54
N LEU A 72 4.33 -7.13 30.44
CA LEU A 72 5.20 -6.87 31.59
C LEU A 72 6.64 -6.81 31.12
N ALA A 73 7.31 -5.71 31.39
CA ALA A 73 8.69 -5.48 30.99
C ALA A 73 9.57 -5.02 32.14
N VAL A 74 10.89 -5.14 31.95
CA VAL A 74 11.94 -4.61 32.87
C VAL A 74 12.65 -3.47 32.17
N VAL A 75 12.72 -2.32 32.80
CA VAL A 75 13.52 -1.18 32.36
C VAL A 75 14.98 -1.47 32.57
N LYS A 76 15.75 -1.70 31.51
CA LYS A 76 17.19 -1.97 31.55
C LYS A 76 18.01 -0.69 31.73
N GLN A 77 17.67 0.30 30.91
CA GLN A 77 18.38 1.57 30.86
C GLN A 77 17.42 2.69 30.43
N ALA A 78 17.61 3.86 30.99
CA ALA A 78 16.97 5.09 30.53
C ALA A 78 18.01 6.18 30.34
N MET A 79 18.00 6.87 29.22
CA MET A 79 18.89 7.95 28.87
C MET A 79 18.06 9.19 28.51
N ARG A 80 18.43 10.32 29.11
CA ARG A 80 17.77 11.59 28.76
C ARG A 80 18.44 12.21 27.55
N LEU A 81 17.68 12.49 26.54
CA LEU A 81 18.13 13.16 25.33
C LEU A 81 18.12 14.70 25.50
N PRO A 82 18.87 15.45 24.66
CA PRO A 82 18.96 16.90 24.76
C PRO A 82 17.64 17.65 24.65
N ASP A 83 16.66 17.09 23.93
CA ASP A 83 15.29 17.61 23.78
C ASP A 83 14.41 17.35 25.01
N GLY A 84 14.97 16.67 26.03
CA GLY A 84 14.26 16.29 27.24
C GLY A 84 13.42 15.01 27.11
N THR A 85 13.42 14.32 25.99
CA THR A 85 12.82 12.98 25.82
C THR A 85 13.65 11.94 26.56
N LEU A 86 12.99 10.92 27.14
CA LEU A 86 13.70 9.75 27.69
C LEU A 86 13.69 8.62 26.65
N GLN A 87 14.88 8.18 26.27
CA GLN A 87 15.05 6.93 25.54
C GLN A 87 15.21 5.79 26.53
N VAL A 88 14.26 4.86 26.52
CA VAL A 88 14.16 3.79 27.51
C VAL A 88 14.35 2.45 26.83
N MET A 89 15.36 1.70 27.25
CA MET A 89 15.55 0.31 26.81
C MET A 89 14.78 -0.62 27.73
N VAL A 90 13.84 -1.36 27.15
CA VAL A 90 12.98 -2.30 27.88
C VAL A 90 13.19 -3.73 27.40
N GLU A 91 13.20 -4.66 28.33
CA GLU A 91 13.16 -6.11 28.07
C GLU A 91 11.75 -6.60 28.39
N ALA A 92 10.99 -6.97 27.38
CA ALA A 92 9.64 -7.48 27.50
C ALA A 92 9.66 -8.96 27.91
N ARG A 93 8.88 -9.33 28.94
CA ARG A 93 8.95 -10.68 29.52
C ARG A 93 7.70 -11.50 29.35
N ASN A 94 6.57 -11.02 29.86
CA ASN A 94 5.34 -11.79 29.93
C ASN A 94 4.16 -10.97 29.44
N ARG A 95 3.16 -11.65 28.92
CA ARG A 95 1.84 -11.07 28.70
C ARG A 95 1.20 -10.71 30.02
N ALA A 96 0.53 -9.58 30.11
CA ALA A 96 -0.19 -9.16 31.31
C ALA A 96 -1.53 -8.50 30.95
N ARG A 97 -2.55 -8.83 31.72
CA ARG A 97 -3.88 -8.18 31.62
C ARG A 97 -4.00 -7.14 32.70
N LEU A 98 -4.37 -5.92 32.34
CA LEU A 98 -4.69 -4.88 33.29
C LEU A 98 -6.08 -5.12 33.86
N VAL A 99 -6.17 -5.18 35.21
CA VAL A 99 -7.41 -5.49 35.93
C VAL A 99 -8.06 -4.24 36.48
N SER A 100 -7.30 -3.39 37.11
CA SER A 100 -7.79 -2.14 37.72
C SER A 100 -6.71 -1.07 37.70
N TYR A 101 -7.14 0.18 37.60
CA TYR A 101 -6.26 1.33 37.68
C TYR A 101 -6.26 1.92 39.08
N VAL A 102 -5.09 2.43 39.50
CA VAL A 102 -4.86 3.02 40.81
C VAL A 102 -4.63 4.52 40.64
N ALA A 103 -5.24 5.33 41.49
CA ALA A 103 -5.05 6.77 41.46
C ALA A 103 -3.59 7.14 41.77
N ALA A 104 -2.91 7.78 40.84
CA ALA A 104 -1.53 8.24 40.95
C ALA A 104 -1.31 9.46 40.03
N PRO A 105 -0.22 10.23 40.19
CA PRO A 105 0.10 11.33 39.29
C PRO A 105 0.56 10.87 37.88
N TYR A 106 0.62 9.57 37.64
CA TYR A 106 0.90 8.87 36.39
C TYR A 106 0.00 7.65 36.28
N LEU A 107 -0.07 7.02 35.12
CA LEU A 107 -0.85 5.79 34.96
C LEU A 107 -0.22 4.65 35.77
N ARG A 108 -1.02 4.06 36.66
CA ARG A 108 -0.65 2.93 37.52
C ARG A 108 -1.78 1.93 37.53
N ALA A 109 -1.46 0.66 37.45
CA ALA A 109 -2.50 -0.38 37.40
C ALA A 109 -2.06 -1.64 38.16
N VAL A 110 -3.07 -2.38 38.60
CA VAL A 110 -2.90 -3.78 39.00
C VAL A 110 -3.10 -4.64 37.76
N GLY A 111 -2.06 -5.39 37.42
CA GLY A 111 -2.09 -6.33 36.29
C GLY A 111 -1.90 -7.77 36.76
N GLU A 112 -2.50 -8.68 36.01
CA GLU A 112 -2.33 -10.12 36.15
C GLU A 112 -1.36 -10.61 35.07
N VAL A 113 -0.30 -11.27 35.47
CA VAL A 113 0.59 -11.96 34.53
C VAL A 113 -0.14 -13.17 33.96
N LEU A 114 -0.28 -13.21 32.64
CA LEU A 114 -0.91 -14.31 31.93
C LEU A 114 0.10 -15.44 31.73
N PRO A 115 -0.10 -16.61 32.37
CA PRO A 115 0.76 -17.75 32.13
C PRO A 115 0.52 -18.29 30.70
N GLU A 116 1.57 -18.75 30.08
CA GLU A 116 1.42 -19.49 28.82
C GLU A 116 0.81 -20.87 29.12
N PRO A 117 -0.30 -21.23 28.47
CA PRO A 117 -0.85 -22.57 28.60
C PRO A 117 0.11 -23.61 27.98
N PRO A 118 0.11 -24.85 28.48
CA PRO A 118 0.89 -25.91 27.89
C PRO A 118 0.41 -26.19 26.46
N LEU A 119 1.32 -26.60 25.59
CA LEU A 119 1.00 -27.01 24.23
C LEU A 119 -0.02 -28.16 24.23
N GLN A 120 -1.07 -28.01 23.44
CA GLN A 120 -2.11 -29.04 23.28
C GLN A 120 -1.61 -30.19 22.40
N ASP A 121 -0.91 -29.86 21.30
CA ASP A 121 -0.28 -30.81 20.38
C ASP A 121 1.16 -30.41 20.10
N PRO A 122 2.15 -30.94 20.85
CA PRO A 122 3.56 -30.65 20.60
C PRO A 122 4.08 -31.05 19.21
N SER A 123 3.43 -32.03 18.55
CA SER A 123 3.81 -32.45 17.19
C SER A 123 3.38 -31.39 16.17
N LEU A 124 2.15 -30.92 16.29
CA LEU A 124 1.64 -29.81 15.47
C LEU A 124 2.46 -28.54 15.69
N ALA A 125 2.76 -28.18 16.93
CA ALA A 125 3.58 -27.02 17.25
C ALA A 125 4.95 -27.07 16.57
N ARG A 126 5.59 -28.25 16.53
CA ARG A 126 6.90 -28.44 15.85
C ARG A 126 6.78 -28.23 14.34
N VAL A 127 5.72 -28.74 13.71
CA VAL A 127 5.47 -28.51 12.27
C VAL A 127 5.26 -27.04 12.00
N LEU A 128 4.41 -26.39 12.79
CA LEU A 128 4.14 -24.95 12.65
C LEU A 128 5.41 -24.09 12.82
N VAL A 129 6.32 -24.46 13.73
CA VAL A 129 7.60 -23.75 13.88
C VAL A 129 8.39 -23.78 12.57
N GLY A 130 8.51 -24.96 11.92
CA GLY A 130 9.21 -25.08 10.64
C GLY A 130 8.54 -24.23 9.53
N GLU A 131 7.22 -24.33 9.41
CA GLU A 131 6.46 -23.58 8.42
C GLU A 131 6.58 -22.05 8.62
N VAL A 132 6.50 -21.58 9.86
CA VAL A 132 6.66 -20.15 10.20
C VAL A 132 8.06 -19.66 9.87
N GLN A 133 9.09 -20.44 10.19
CA GLN A 133 10.49 -20.09 9.87
C GLN A 133 10.71 -19.97 8.36
N GLU A 134 10.25 -20.96 7.58
CA GLU A 134 10.36 -20.94 6.12
C GLU A 134 9.56 -19.77 5.51
N ALA A 135 8.31 -19.56 5.94
CA ALA A 135 7.49 -18.47 5.47
C ALA A 135 8.10 -17.12 5.80
N PHE A 136 8.67 -16.95 6.99
CA PHE A 136 9.31 -15.70 7.40
C PHE A 136 10.61 -15.42 6.61
N GLU A 137 11.41 -16.43 6.30
CA GLU A 137 12.58 -16.27 5.43
C GLU A 137 12.17 -15.76 4.03
N ARG A 138 11.12 -16.36 3.45
CA ARG A 138 10.55 -15.90 2.18
C ARG A 138 9.98 -14.49 2.27
N TYR A 139 9.34 -14.16 3.38
CA TYR A 139 8.82 -12.81 3.67
C TYR A 139 9.95 -11.78 3.65
N LEU A 140 11.06 -12.03 4.34
CA LEU A 140 12.23 -11.13 4.36
C LEU A 140 12.86 -10.95 2.97
N GLN A 141 12.94 -12.01 2.16
CA GLN A 141 13.48 -11.95 0.79
C GLN A 141 12.63 -11.07 -0.13
N ASN A 142 11.33 -11.05 0.06
CA ASN A 142 10.40 -10.28 -0.75
C ASN A 142 10.16 -8.84 -0.22
N HIS A 143 10.46 -8.57 1.04
CA HIS A 143 10.26 -7.27 1.67
C HIS A 143 11.45 -6.34 1.42
N LYS A 144 11.28 -5.31 0.59
CA LYS A 144 12.39 -4.44 0.14
C LYS A 144 12.97 -3.54 1.22
N THR A 145 12.15 -3.13 2.19
CA THR A 145 12.51 -2.13 3.21
C THR A 145 12.86 -2.75 4.56
N LEU A 146 12.37 -3.95 4.86
CA LEU A 146 12.65 -4.65 6.10
C LEU A 146 14.01 -5.36 5.99
N ARG A 147 14.98 -4.88 6.76
CA ARG A 147 16.31 -5.51 6.84
C ARG A 147 16.59 -5.84 8.28
N LEU A 148 16.63 -7.12 8.59
CA LEU A 148 17.13 -7.63 9.85
C LEU A 148 18.66 -7.81 9.75
N ASP A 149 19.37 -7.51 10.83
CA ASP A 149 20.77 -7.87 10.92
C ASP A 149 20.96 -9.40 11.04
N ARG A 150 22.21 -9.86 10.92
CA ARG A 150 22.50 -11.30 10.98
C ARG A 150 22.08 -11.93 12.31
N TYR A 151 22.18 -11.17 13.38
CA TYR A 151 21.86 -11.65 14.71
C TYR A 151 20.36 -11.89 14.88
N GLN A 152 19.57 -10.95 14.41
CA GLN A 152 18.10 -11.03 14.41
C GLN A 152 17.60 -12.18 13.52
N GLN A 153 18.18 -12.34 12.32
CA GLN A 153 17.83 -13.45 11.43
C GLN A 153 18.16 -14.80 12.06
N GLU A 154 19.35 -14.93 12.66
CA GLU A 154 19.78 -16.16 13.32
C GLU A 154 18.91 -16.47 14.55
N ALA A 155 18.52 -15.46 15.32
CA ALA A 155 17.63 -15.62 16.45
C ALA A 155 16.30 -16.27 16.06
N VAL A 156 15.69 -15.83 14.94
CA VAL A 156 14.45 -16.45 14.42
C VAL A 156 14.70 -17.88 13.91
N LYS A 157 15.79 -18.10 13.16
CA LYS A 157 16.12 -19.42 12.57
C LYS A 157 16.44 -20.48 13.62
N SER A 158 17.14 -20.10 14.69
CA SER A 158 17.59 -21.04 15.74
C SER A 158 16.55 -21.25 16.84
N THR A 159 15.51 -20.43 16.92
CA THR A 159 14.49 -20.54 17.95
C THR A 159 13.56 -21.73 17.68
N LEU A 160 13.63 -22.73 18.58
CA LEU A 160 12.76 -23.92 18.54
C LEU A 160 11.54 -23.77 19.47
N ASP A 161 11.53 -22.81 20.35
CA ASP A 161 10.40 -22.52 21.23
C ASP A 161 9.29 -21.84 20.43
N PRO A 162 8.11 -22.46 20.33
CA PRO A 162 7.03 -21.94 19.50
C PRO A 162 6.45 -20.61 20.00
N ALA A 163 6.49 -20.35 21.31
CA ALA A 163 6.01 -19.10 21.90
C ALA A 163 6.94 -17.95 21.57
N ILE A 164 8.25 -18.17 21.77
CA ILE A 164 9.30 -17.17 21.47
C ILE A 164 9.32 -16.88 19.96
N LEU A 165 9.21 -17.91 19.12
CA LEU A 165 9.21 -17.74 17.66
C LEU A 165 8.04 -16.86 17.20
N ALA A 166 6.82 -17.13 17.67
CA ALA A 166 5.65 -16.34 17.33
C ALA A 166 5.83 -14.86 17.69
N ASP A 167 6.40 -14.58 18.87
CA ASP A 167 6.62 -13.23 19.36
C ASP A 167 7.74 -12.52 18.56
N LEU A 168 8.84 -13.18 18.26
CA LEU A 168 9.96 -12.62 17.46
C LEU A 168 9.52 -12.28 16.04
N VAL A 169 8.82 -13.20 15.37
CA VAL A 169 8.32 -12.96 14.01
C VAL A 169 7.34 -11.79 14.00
N THR A 170 6.40 -11.74 14.95
CA THR A 170 5.43 -10.65 15.07
C THR A 170 6.11 -9.30 15.35
N HIS A 171 7.15 -9.30 16.17
CA HIS A 171 7.93 -8.09 16.46
C HIS A 171 8.55 -7.50 15.19
N HIS A 172 9.17 -8.36 14.39
CA HIS A 172 9.89 -7.92 13.18
C HIS A 172 8.98 -7.67 11.96
N ALA A 173 7.82 -8.30 11.89
CA ALA A 173 6.91 -8.11 10.77
C ALA A 173 6.32 -6.69 10.72
N THR A 174 6.00 -6.21 9.51
CA THR A 174 5.43 -4.86 9.28
C THR A 174 3.89 -4.89 9.26
N TRP A 175 3.31 -5.67 10.17
CA TRP A 175 1.86 -5.78 10.32
C TRP A 175 1.25 -4.58 11.03
N SER A 176 -0.07 -4.44 10.89
CA SER A 176 -0.80 -3.36 11.57
C SER A 176 -0.75 -3.52 13.09
N LEU A 177 -1.09 -2.44 13.78
CA LEU A 177 -1.14 -2.44 15.23
C LEU A 177 -2.17 -3.45 15.75
N GLU A 178 -3.33 -3.51 15.10
CA GLU A 178 -4.42 -4.42 15.44
C GLU A 178 -4.02 -5.88 15.26
N GLU A 179 -3.32 -6.21 14.17
CA GLU A 179 -2.82 -7.56 13.91
C GLU A 179 -1.81 -8.01 14.97
N LYS A 180 -0.88 -7.13 15.34
CA LYS A 180 0.10 -7.41 16.40
C LYS A 180 -0.56 -7.53 17.78
N GLN A 181 -1.56 -6.69 18.04
CA GLN A 181 -2.30 -6.73 19.29
C GLN A 181 -3.15 -8.01 19.40
N ASP A 182 -3.80 -8.45 18.32
CA ASP A 182 -4.55 -9.70 18.30
C ASP A 182 -3.64 -10.91 18.60
N ILE A 183 -2.42 -10.93 18.10
CA ILE A 183 -1.42 -11.95 18.43
C ILE A 183 -1.01 -11.86 19.91
N LEU A 184 -0.80 -10.64 20.44
CA LEU A 184 -0.47 -10.44 21.85
C LEU A 184 -1.60 -10.92 22.77
N GLU A 185 -2.85 -10.72 22.38
CA GLU A 185 -4.04 -11.10 23.14
C GLU A 185 -4.37 -12.59 23.06
N THR A 186 -3.73 -13.35 22.17
CA THR A 186 -3.96 -14.79 21.99
C THR A 186 -3.08 -15.58 22.95
N PRO A 187 -3.64 -16.24 24.00
CA PRO A 187 -2.86 -16.94 25.00
C PRO A 187 -2.30 -18.29 24.49
N GLU A 188 -3.08 -19.01 23.67
CA GLU A 188 -2.71 -20.33 23.16
C GLU A 188 -1.59 -20.23 22.11
N VAL A 189 -0.47 -20.94 22.35
CA VAL A 189 0.72 -20.85 21.52
C VAL A 189 0.49 -21.37 20.10
N GLU A 190 -0.22 -22.50 19.95
CA GLU A 190 -0.54 -23.07 18.65
C GLU A 190 -1.42 -22.11 17.82
N GLU A 191 -2.38 -21.45 18.44
CA GLU A 191 -3.25 -20.48 17.75
C GLU A 191 -2.47 -19.23 17.34
N ARG A 192 -1.53 -18.76 18.19
CA ARG A 192 -0.62 -17.68 17.82
C ARG A 192 0.21 -18.03 16.59
N LEU A 193 0.83 -19.22 16.56
CA LEU A 193 1.62 -19.67 15.40
C LEU A 193 0.78 -19.77 14.14
N LYS A 194 -0.45 -20.28 14.24
CA LYS A 194 -1.37 -20.34 13.09
C LYS A 194 -1.70 -18.93 12.58
N LYS A 195 -1.98 -17.97 13.46
CA LYS A 195 -2.23 -16.57 13.08
C LYS A 195 -1.00 -15.94 12.41
N VAL A 196 0.17 -16.13 13.00
CA VAL A 196 1.44 -15.66 12.43
C VAL A 196 1.69 -16.26 11.04
N LEU A 197 1.50 -17.56 10.89
CA LEU A 197 1.64 -18.22 9.59
C LEU A 197 0.64 -17.70 8.57
N ALA A 198 -0.62 -17.54 8.96
CA ALA A 198 -1.66 -17.02 8.08
C ALA A 198 -1.36 -15.60 7.58
N LEU A 199 -0.86 -14.72 8.45
CA LEU A 199 -0.44 -13.37 8.08
C LEU A 199 0.78 -13.38 7.14
N LEU A 200 1.76 -14.24 7.39
CA LEU A 200 2.93 -14.39 6.51
C LEU A 200 2.51 -14.88 5.12
N LEU A 201 1.66 -15.90 5.04
CA LEU A 201 1.18 -16.44 3.76
C LEU A 201 0.37 -15.41 2.98
N ARG A 202 -0.52 -14.67 3.64
CA ARG A 202 -1.26 -13.55 3.03
C ARG A 202 -0.31 -12.51 2.40
N ASP A 203 0.73 -12.12 3.14
CA ASP A 203 1.67 -11.11 2.65
C ASP A 203 2.54 -11.66 1.51
N LEU A 204 2.91 -12.95 1.55
CA LEU A 204 3.61 -13.61 0.45
C LEU A 204 2.77 -13.66 -0.82
N GLU A 205 1.48 -14.01 -0.72
CA GLU A 205 0.56 -13.96 -1.86
C GLU A 205 0.44 -12.55 -2.44
N ARG A 206 0.38 -11.53 -1.59
CA ARG A 206 0.36 -10.12 -2.00
C ARG A 206 1.64 -9.74 -2.75
N PHE A 207 2.81 -10.12 -2.25
CA PHE A 207 4.08 -9.85 -2.94
C PHE A 207 4.16 -10.51 -4.32
N GLU A 208 3.66 -11.73 -4.46
CA GLU A 208 3.60 -12.41 -5.77
C GLU A 208 2.63 -11.71 -6.74
N LEU A 209 1.50 -11.22 -6.24
CA LEU A 209 0.56 -10.44 -7.04
C LEU A 209 1.18 -9.10 -7.49
N ASP A 210 1.82 -8.38 -6.57
CA ASP A 210 2.49 -7.11 -6.87
C ASP A 210 3.61 -7.30 -7.92
N LYS A 211 4.37 -8.39 -7.84
CA LYS A 211 5.35 -8.77 -8.86
C LYS A 211 4.72 -8.98 -10.24
N LYS A 212 3.62 -9.71 -10.30
CA LYS A 212 2.91 -9.96 -11.57
C LYS A 212 2.36 -8.67 -12.18
N ILE A 213 1.80 -7.80 -11.34
CA ILE A 213 1.30 -6.49 -11.79
C ILE A 213 2.46 -5.63 -12.31
N ALA A 214 3.56 -5.53 -11.56
CA ALA A 214 4.74 -4.77 -11.97
C ALA A 214 5.34 -5.28 -13.29
N ALA A 215 5.40 -6.60 -13.49
CA ALA A 215 5.87 -7.20 -14.73
C ALA A 215 4.97 -6.85 -15.92
N ARG A 216 3.64 -6.91 -15.77
CA ARG A 216 2.68 -6.52 -16.81
C ARG A 216 2.78 -5.04 -17.17
N VAL A 217 2.85 -4.18 -16.16
CA VAL A 217 3.01 -2.73 -16.37
C VAL A 217 4.28 -2.43 -17.13
N LYS A 218 5.38 -3.08 -16.77
CA LYS A 218 6.66 -2.93 -17.46
C LYS A 218 6.56 -3.38 -18.92
N GLU A 219 5.99 -4.56 -19.18
CA GLU A 219 5.80 -5.08 -20.53
C GLU A 219 4.97 -4.11 -21.40
N GLN A 220 3.89 -3.55 -20.84
CA GLN A 220 3.04 -2.60 -21.55
C GLN A 220 3.75 -1.26 -21.81
N MET A 221 4.57 -0.80 -20.88
CA MET A 221 5.42 0.38 -21.09
C MET A 221 6.46 0.15 -22.20
N ASP A 222 7.12 -1.01 -22.20
CA ASP A 222 8.11 -1.37 -23.21
C ASP A 222 7.46 -1.47 -24.60
N GLN A 223 6.25 -2.03 -24.72
CA GLN A 223 5.47 -2.08 -25.95
C GLN A 223 5.10 -0.67 -26.45
N ASN A 224 4.55 0.19 -25.59
CA ASN A 224 4.18 1.55 -25.95
C ASN A 224 5.40 2.37 -26.39
N GLN A 225 6.52 2.21 -25.70
CA GLN A 225 7.78 2.89 -26.08
C GLN A 225 8.29 2.43 -27.44
N ARG A 226 8.19 1.13 -27.72
CA ARG A 226 8.57 0.57 -29.03
C ARG A 226 7.65 1.06 -30.14
N GLU A 227 6.34 1.11 -29.92
CA GLU A 227 5.38 1.66 -30.89
C GLU A 227 5.64 3.14 -31.18
N TYR A 228 5.91 3.93 -30.12
CA TYR A 228 6.28 5.34 -30.27
C TYR A 228 7.54 5.50 -31.11
N TYR A 229 8.60 4.74 -30.80
CA TYR A 229 9.86 4.78 -31.54
C TYR A 229 9.68 4.41 -33.02
N LEU A 230 8.91 3.35 -33.30
CA LEU A 230 8.62 2.95 -34.69
C LEU A 230 7.81 4.01 -35.44
N ARG A 231 6.87 4.69 -34.77
CA ARG A 231 6.09 5.79 -35.36
C ARG A 231 6.97 6.99 -35.68
N GLU A 232 7.90 7.35 -34.79
CA GLU A 232 8.84 8.45 -35.04
C GLU A 232 9.85 8.09 -36.15
N GLN A 233 10.32 6.85 -36.23
CA GLN A 233 11.13 6.40 -37.36
C GLN A 233 10.35 6.48 -38.66
N MET A 234 9.10 6.10 -38.70
CA MET A 234 8.27 6.17 -39.90
C MET A 234 8.08 7.61 -40.36
N LYS A 235 7.87 8.56 -39.43
CA LYS A 235 7.82 9.99 -39.73
C LYS A 235 9.14 10.52 -40.30
N ALA A 236 10.28 10.13 -39.70
CA ALA A 236 11.59 10.54 -40.17
C ALA A 236 11.89 10.03 -41.60
N ILE A 237 11.56 8.77 -41.87
CA ILE A 237 11.69 8.17 -43.20
C ILE A 237 10.79 8.87 -44.21
N GLN A 238 9.53 9.20 -43.86
CA GLN A 238 8.65 9.95 -44.74
C GLN A 238 9.15 11.36 -45.04
N LYS A 239 9.79 12.02 -44.07
CA LYS A 239 10.45 13.32 -44.26
C LYS A 239 11.62 13.24 -45.20
N GLU A 240 12.47 12.23 -45.10
CA GLU A 240 13.63 12.03 -46.00
C GLU A 240 13.23 11.68 -47.45
N LEU A 241 12.06 11.04 -47.63
CA LEU A 241 11.52 10.72 -48.97
C LEU A 241 10.86 11.89 -49.70
N GLY A 242 10.93 13.11 -49.16
CA GLY A 242 10.69 14.37 -49.89
C GLY A 242 9.23 14.71 -50.18
N GLY A 243 8.28 14.30 -49.34
CA GLY A 243 6.86 14.63 -49.54
C GLY A 243 6.01 14.70 -48.25
N GLY A 244 6.65 14.72 -47.10
CA GLY A 244 5.96 14.34 -45.85
C GLY A 244 5.34 15.46 -45.02
N GLU A 245 5.96 16.63 -44.93
CA GLU A 245 5.45 17.66 -43.99
C GLU A 245 4.20 18.35 -44.52
N ASP A 246 4.18 18.74 -45.78
CA ASP A 246 3.02 19.38 -46.40
C ASP A 246 1.81 18.41 -46.48
N PHE A 247 2.08 17.15 -46.83
CA PHE A 247 1.01 16.13 -46.94
C PHE A 247 0.43 15.72 -45.59
N LEU A 248 1.25 15.57 -44.55
CA LEU A 248 0.77 15.26 -43.19
C LEU A 248 0.00 16.43 -42.59
N SER A 249 0.46 17.66 -42.82
CA SER A 249 -0.26 18.87 -42.40
C SER A 249 -1.62 18.96 -43.07
N GLU A 250 -1.69 18.67 -44.37
CA GLU A 250 -2.90 18.64 -45.14
C GLU A 250 -3.89 17.55 -44.65
N ILE A 251 -3.42 16.36 -44.32
CA ILE A 251 -4.25 15.28 -43.74
C ILE A 251 -4.85 15.72 -42.41
N GLU A 252 -4.06 16.40 -41.56
CA GLU A 252 -4.53 16.91 -40.26
C GLU A 252 -5.58 18.02 -40.44
N GLU A 253 -5.35 18.96 -41.38
CA GLU A 253 -6.33 19.99 -41.73
C GLU A 253 -7.65 19.40 -42.28
N LEU A 254 -7.59 18.42 -43.17
CA LEU A 254 -8.74 17.73 -43.66
C LEU A 254 -9.52 17.03 -42.57
N ARG A 255 -8.82 16.41 -41.62
CA ARG A 255 -9.45 15.77 -40.45
C ARG A 255 -10.23 16.76 -39.62
N GLU A 256 -9.61 17.90 -39.25
CA GLU A 256 -10.27 18.95 -38.49
C GLU A 256 -11.50 19.54 -39.23
N ARG A 257 -11.39 19.74 -40.53
CA ARG A 257 -12.50 20.23 -41.36
C ARG A 257 -13.66 19.23 -41.39
N ILE A 258 -13.40 17.92 -41.52
CA ILE A 258 -14.40 16.86 -41.50
C ILE A 258 -15.12 16.84 -40.13
N GLU A 259 -14.38 16.99 -39.03
CA GLU A 259 -14.95 16.98 -37.68
C GLU A 259 -15.84 18.20 -37.40
N LYS A 260 -15.48 19.39 -37.94
CA LYS A 260 -16.16 20.65 -37.71
C LYS A 260 -17.36 20.91 -38.65
N LYS A 261 -17.44 20.22 -39.81
CA LYS A 261 -18.39 20.54 -40.90
C LYS A 261 -19.86 20.20 -40.62
N GLY A 262 -20.17 19.47 -39.54
CA GLY A 262 -21.56 19.14 -39.20
C GLY A 262 -22.25 18.15 -40.20
N MET A 263 -21.48 17.25 -40.77
CA MET A 263 -21.99 16.19 -41.68
C MET A 263 -22.89 15.18 -40.95
N PRO A 264 -23.89 14.56 -41.61
CA PRO A 264 -24.58 13.40 -41.07
C PRO A 264 -23.60 12.25 -40.71
N GLU A 265 -23.88 11.52 -39.62
CA GLU A 265 -22.93 10.53 -39.06
C GLU A 265 -22.44 9.50 -40.09
N GLY A 266 -23.35 8.98 -40.94
CA GLY A 266 -22.99 8.02 -41.99
C GLY A 266 -22.09 8.60 -43.11
N VAL A 267 -22.11 9.93 -43.34
CA VAL A 267 -21.25 10.62 -44.29
C VAL A 267 -19.89 10.90 -43.65
N LYS A 268 -19.90 11.32 -42.40
CA LYS A 268 -18.70 11.55 -41.61
C LYS A 268 -17.84 10.28 -41.48
N GLU A 269 -18.47 9.14 -41.21
CA GLU A 269 -17.77 7.85 -41.18
C GLU A 269 -17.08 7.52 -42.51
N LYS A 270 -17.80 7.76 -43.64
CA LYS A 270 -17.22 7.52 -44.98
C LYS A 270 -16.07 8.47 -45.28
N ALA A 271 -16.21 9.76 -44.92
CA ALA A 271 -15.15 10.76 -45.09
C ALA A 271 -13.89 10.40 -44.28
N LEU A 272 -14.05 10.01 -43.01
CA LEU A 272 -12.93 9.57 -42.17
C LEU A 272 -12.26 8.28 -42.68
N LYS A 273 -13.05 7.37 -43.24
CA LYS A 273 -12.52 6.15 -43.87
C LYS A 273 -11.71 6.45 -45.12
N GLU A 274 -12.16 7.36 -45.95
CA GLU A 274 -11.44 7.79 -47.16
C GLU A 274 -10.21 8.61 -46.79
N LEU A 275 -10.27 9.47 -45.78
CA LEU A 275 -9.12 10.18 -45.25
C LEU A 275 -8.02 9.20 -44.75
N LYS A 276 -8.42 8.14 -44.06
CA LYS A 276 -7.47 7.09 -43.58
C LYS A 276 -6.88 6.28 -44.76
N ARG A 277 -7.60 6.22 -45.89
CA ARG A 277 -7.09 5.61 -47.11
C ARG A 277 -6.08 6.54 -47.78
N LEU A 278 -6.38 7.84 -47.88
CA LEU A 278 -5.50 8.88 -48.39
C LEU A 278 -4.19 8.93 -47.61
N GLU A 279 -4.22 8.86 -46.29
CA GLU A 279 -3.05 8.84 -45.38
C GLU A 279 -2.06 7.71 -45.71
N ARG A 280 -2.54 6.61 -46.30
CA ARG A 280 -1.73 5.43 -46.69
C ARG A 280 -1.23 5.45 -48.11
N MET A 281 -1.68 6.41 -48.91
CA MET A 281 -1.28 6.54 -50.31
C MET A 281 0.03 7.30 -50.45
N GLN A 282 0.73 7.05 -51.53
CA GLN A 282 1.93 7.82 -51.86
C GLN A 282 1.55 9.27 -52.23
N PRO A 283 2.12 10.29 -51.55
CA PRO A 283 1.86 11.69 -51.90
C PRO A 283 2.10 11.95 -53.39
N GLY A 284 1.19 12.64 -54.04
CA GLY A 284 1.27 12.97 -55.46
C GLY A 284 0.87 11.86 -56.42
N SER A 285 0.39 10.71 -55.98
CA SER A 285 -0.17 9.70 -56.84
C SER A 285 -1.55 10.17 -57.46
N PRO A 286 -1.87 9.73 -58.67
CA PRO A 286 -3.19 10.04 -59.24
C PRO A 286 -4.37 9.63 -58.35
N GLU A 287 -4.24 8.50 -57.67
CA GLU A 287 -5.26 7.98 -56.74
C GLU A 287 -5.39 8.89 -55.53
N ALA A 288 -4.29 9.41 -54.98
CA ALA A 288 -4.32 10.37 -53.87
C ALA A 288 -5.03 11.67 -54.27
N THR A 289 -4.83 12.14 -55.50
CA THR A 289 -5.52 13.32 -56.03
C THR A 289 -7.03 13.10 -56.11
N VAL A 290 -7.47 11.92 -56.57
CA VAL A 290 -8.90 11.57 -56.63
C VAL A 290 -9.52 11.52 -55.23
N SER A 291 -8.88 10.85 -54.30
CA SER A 291 -9.38 10.77 -52.91
C SER A 291 -9.44 12.16 -52.24
N ARG A 292 -8.43 13.01 -52.48
CA ARG A 292 -8.42 14.41 -52.01
C ARG A 292 -9.60 15.19 -52.59
N THR A 293 -9.79 15.17 -53.93
CA THR A 293 -10.88 15.85 -54.58
C THR A 293 -12.24 15.37 -54.07
N TYR A 294 -12.37 14.08 -53.82
CA TYR A 294 -13.61 13.54 -53.24
C TYR A 294 -13.88 14.08 -51.82
N LEU A 295 -12.85 14.17 -50.97
CA LEU A 295 -12.98 14.73 -49.63
C LEU A 295 -13.33 16.24 -49.69
N ASP A 296 -12.70 17.00 -50.60
CA ASP A 296 -13.00 18.41 -50.78
C ASP A 296 -14.46 18.61 -51.21
N TRP A 297 -14.97 17.81 -52.16
CA TRP A 297 -16.37 17.85 -52.57
C TRP A 297 -17.31 17.57 -51.38
N LEU A 298 -17.00 16.59 -50.53
CA LEU A 298 -17.81 16.31 -49.34
C LEU A 298 -17.78 17.48 -48.33
N LEU A 299 -16.64 18.18 -48.21
CA LEU A 299 -16.49 19.34 -47.36
C LEU A 299 -17.20 20.58 -47.93
N ASP A 300 -17.33 20.71 -49.22
CA ASP A 300 -17.98 21.87 -49.89
C ASP A 300 -19.49 21.79 -49.84
N VAL A 301 -20.10 20.59 -49.71
CA VAL A 301 -21.53 20.43 -49.55
C VAL A 301 -22.03 21.15 -48.29
N PRO A 302 -23.08 22.00 -48.40
CA PRO A 302 -23.69 22.69 -47.26
C PRO A 302 -24.63 21.76 -46.47
N TRP A 303 -24.07 20.88 -45.64
CA TRP A 303 -24.83 19.85 -44.91
C TRP A 303 -25.84 20.40 -43.89
N THR A 304 -25.64 21.60 -43.38
CA THR A 304 -26.45 22.24 -42.34
C THR A 304 -27.15 23.49 -42.83
N GLU A 305 -26.84 23.97 -44.04
CA GLU A 305 -27.43 25.16 -44.62
C GLU A 305 -28.58 24.72 -45.55
N ALA A 306 -29.78 25.09 -45.20
CA ALA A 306 -30.94 24.96 -46.08
C ALA A 306 -31.26 26.34 -46.63
N ASP A 307 -31.34 26.44 -47.97
CA ASP A 307 -31.89 27.65 -48.61
C ASP A 307 -33.36 27.79 -48.17
N PRO A 308 -33.78 28.96 -47.68
CA PRO A 308 -35.18 29.15 -47.36
C PRO A 308 -36.01 28.97 -48.63
N GLU A 309 -36.82 27.93 -48.65
CA GLU A 309 -37.81 27.71 -49.74
C GLU A 309 -38.74 28.90 -49.84
N VAL A 310 -38.49 29.78 -50.78
CA VAL A 310 -39.44 30.83 -51.16
C VAL A 310 -40.48 30.22 -52.10
N LEU A 311 -41.46 29.56 -51.50
CA LEU A 311 -42.62 29.05 -52.20
C LEU A 311 -43.59 30.22 -52.52
N ASP A 312 -43.11 31.20 -53.27
CA ASP A 312 -43.98 32.28 -53.76
C ASP A 312 -44.29 32.02 -55.25
N ILE A 313 -45.50 31.51 -55.48
CA ILE A 313 -46.06 31.24 -56.83
C ILE A 313 -46.04 32.49 -57.73
N SER A 314 -46.06 33.69 -57.16
CA SER A 314 -45.97 34.96 -57.87
C SER A 314 -44.55 35.21 -58.44
N VAL A 315 -43.49 34.72 -57.80
CA VAL A 315 -42.12 34.83 -58.30
C VAL A 315 -41.88 33.85 -59.45
N THR A 316 -42.42 32.64 -59.34
CA THR A 316 -42.29 31.61 -60.38
C THR A 316 -43.00 32.01 -61.70
N LYS A 317 -44.12 32.72 -61.60
CA LYS A 317 -44.80 33.27 -62.79
C LYS A 317 -44.06 34.40 -63.52
N ARG A 318 -43.07 35.03 -62.91
CA ARG A 318 -42.24 36.08 -63.55
C ARG A 318 -41.01 35.51 -64.26
N VAL A 319 -40.65 34.33 -63.97
CA VAL A 319 -39.45 33.65 -64.55
C VAL A 319 -39.83 32.76 -65.72
N LEU A 320 -41.10 32.33 -65.79
CA LEU A 320 -41.71 31.68 -66.94
C LEU A 320 -42.32 32.75 -67.93
#